data_ac0ea8c1beda277ed579851a6e2a6cf5
#
_entry.id   ac0ea8c1beda277ed579851a6e2a6cf5
#
_cell.length_a   1.000
_cell.length_b   1.000
_cell.length_c   1.000
_cell.angle_alpha   90.00
_cell.angle_beta   90.00
_cell.angle_gamma   90.00
#
_symmetry.space_group_name_H-M   'P 1'
#
loop_
_entity.id
_entity.type
_entity.pdbx_description
1 polymer ?
#
loop_
_entity_poly.entity_id
_entity_poly.type
_entity_poly.pdbx_seq_one_letter_code
_entity_poly.pdbx_strand_id
1 'polypeptide(L)'
;TIILTEQVYDIPEVSISPSGEDPAYYIMRRAIGMAPYYLNYINYYKAEVYLKGNLVINRIPKIIEKSMRMSSSEESMSVSAGGRSPGGSQQIKEGDSFMMESFNEIEFTAPDQYVQRVISYNNSFPEQGNEFSPMQYVQASFYQPVLVDMAISPLSPQAFSHYNFRYQGVFLPGDYTINRIAVLPKRKSQQLFTGTIYIIEDLWCLHSVDLTN
;
A
#
# COMPACT_ATOMS: atom_id res chain seq x y z
N THR A 1 -15.90 39.26 -13.37
CA THR A 1 -14.92 38.19 -13.21
C THR A 1 -15.56 36.95 -13.81
N ILE A 2 -15.05 36.45 -14.92
CA ILE A 2 -15.50 35.21 -15.55
C ILE A 2 -14.64 34.11 -14.92
N ILE A 3 -15.29 33.19 -14.20
CA ILE A 3 -14.62 31.99 -13.66
C ILE A 3 -14.78 30.91 -14.73
N LEU A 4 -13.67 30.54 -15.37
CA LEU A 4 -13.61 29.40 -16.28
C LEU A 4 -13.39 28.16 -15.43
N THR A 5 -14.33 27.23 -15.48
CA THR A 5 -14.16 25.90 -14.89
C THR A 5 -13.46 25.04 -15.93
N GLU A 6 -12.38 24.41 -15.55
CA GLU A 6 -11.68 23.44 -16.40
C GLU A 6 -12.61 22.26 -16.67
N GLN A 7 -12.92 22.03 -17.93
CA GLN A 7 -13.77 20.94 -18.35
C GLN A 7 -12.89 19.88 -19.00
N VAL A 8 -12.65 18.79 -18.25
CA VAL A 8 -11.91 17.63 -18.77
C VAL A 8 -12.86 16.83 -19.65
N TYR A 9 -12.58 16.79 -20.94
CA TYR A 9 -13.30 15.92 -21.88
C TYR A 9 -12.62 14.56 -21.90
N ASP A 10 -13.34 13.56 -21.43
CA ASP A 10 -12.95 12.16 -21.58
C ASP A 10 -13.31 11.73 -23.00
N ILE A 11 -12.34 11.70 -23.90
CA ILE A 11 -12.55 11.26 -25.27
C ILE A 11 -12.25 9.74 -25.31
N PRO A 12 -13.25 8.88 -25.50
CA PRO A 12 -12.99 7.46 -25.65
C PRO A 12 -12.21 7.21 -26.95
N GLU A 13 -10.95 6.88 -26.81
CA GLU A 13 -10.12 6.52 -27.96
C GLU A 13 -10.47 5.10 -28.44
N VAL A 14 -10.81 4.99 -29.71
CA VAL A 14 -10.92 3.69 -30.38
C VAL A 14 -9.51 3.25 -30.80
N SER A 15 -8.82 2.55 -29.90
CA SER A 15 -7.52 1.98 -30.21
C SER A 15 -7.70 0.69 -31.01
N ILE A 16 -7.35 0.73 -32.29
CA ILE A 16 -7.27 -0.45 -33.16
C ILE A 16 -5.86 -1.02 -33.03
N SER A 17 -5.68 -2.04 -32.19
CA SER A 17 -4.43 -2.78 -32.12
C SER A 17 -4.29 -3.72 -33.31
N PRO A 18 -3.22 -3.63 -34.09
CA PRO A 18 -2.98 -4.55 -35.21
C PRO A 18 -2.79 -6.02 -34.79
N SER A 19 -2.41 -6.25 -33.55
CA SER A 19 -2.16 -7.58 -32.97
C SER A 19 -3.36 -8.19 -32.25
N GLY A 20 -4.49 -7.47 -32.13
CA GLY A 20 -5.65 -7.91 -31.34
C GLY A 20 -5.40 -7.93 -29.81
N GLU A 21 -4.20 -7.57 -29.35
CA GLU A 21 -3.88 -7.44 -27.91
C GLU A 21 -4.27 -6.05 -27.41
N ASP A 22 -4.82 -5.98 -26.19
CA ASP A 22 -5.17 -4.71 -25.56
C ASP A 22 -3.90 -3.84 -25.39
N PRO A 23 -3.92 -2.55 -25.81
CA PRO A 23 -2.77 -1.62 -25.69
C PRO A 23 -2.18 -1.53 -24.28
N ALA A 24 -2.99 -1.77 -23.24
CA ALA A 24 -2.54 -1.81 -21.86
C ALA A 24 -1.33 -2.75 -21.66
N TYR A 25 -1.29 -3.88 -22.37
CA TYR A 25 -0.20 -4.84 -22.21
C TYR A 25 1.13 -4.31 -22.74
N TYR A 26 1.12 -3.55 -23.84
CA TYR A 26 2.33 -2.89 -24.32
C TYR A 26 2.83 -1.86 -23.33
N ILE A 27 1.94 -0.99 -22.84
CA ILE A 27 2.28 0.07 -21.87
C ILE A 27 2.81 -0.55 -20.56
N MET A 28 2.13 -1.58 -20.06
CA MET A 28 2.55 -2.26 -18.84
C MET A 28 3.90 -2.96 -18.97
N ARG A 29 4.21 -3.58 -20.13
CA ARG A 29 5.55 -4.15 -20.36
C ARG A 29 6.64 -3.08 -20.28
N ARG A 30 6.39 -1.89 -20.83
CA ARG A 30 7.33 -0.76 -20.75
C ARG A 30 7.48 -0.29 -19.30
N ALA A 31 6.38 -0.04 -18.60
CA ALA A 31 6.39 0.42 -17.22
C ALA A 31 7.07 -0.58 -16.27
N ILE A 32 6.78 -1.88 -16.40
CA ILE A 32 7.43 -2.95 -15.64
C ILE A 32 8.93 -3.01 -15.95
N GLY A 33 9.31 -2.85 -17.22
CA GLY A 33 10.73 -2.82 -17.62
C GLY A 33 11.49 -1.63 -17.02
N MET A 34 10.82 -0.49 -16.81
CA MET A 34 11.41 0.70 -16.22
C MET A 34 11.34 0.72 -14.67
N ALA A 35 10.59 -0.19 -14.05
CA ALA A 35 10.41 -0.23 -12.61
C ALA A 35 11.74 -0.29 -11.83
N PRO A 36 12.75 -1.11 -12.19
CA PRO A 36 14.04 -1.12 -11.50
C PRO A 36 14.80 0.20 -11.60
N TYR A 37 14.67 0.91 -12.73
CA TYR A 37 15.28 2.22 -12.91
C TYR A 37 14.66 3.24 -11.95
N TYR A 38 13.32 3.35 -11.91
CA TYR A 38 12.63 4.31 -11.05
C TYR A 38 12.72 3.97 -9.57
N LEU A 39 12.82 2.69 -9.22
CA LEU A 39 13.07 2.26 -7.84
C LEU A 39 14.39 2.82 -7.29
N ASN A 40 15.41 2.94 -8.16
CA ASN A 40 16.75 3.39 -7.78
C ASN A 40 17.08 4.79 -8.30
N TYR A 41 16.12 5.54 -8.80
CA TYR A 41 16.36 6.83 -9.44
C TYR A 41 16.77 7.92 -8.45
N ILE A 42 16.24 7.87 -7.24
CA ILE A 42 16.47 8.88 -6.22
C ILE A 42 17.64 8.46 -5.34
N ASN A 43 18.69 9.29 -5.30
CA ASN A 43 19.87 9.04 -4.48
C ASN A 43 19.74 9.57 -3.06
N TYR A 44 18.96 10.64 -2.86
CA TYR A 44 18.78 11.28 -1.58
C TYR A 44 17.48 12.09 -1.54
N TYR A 45 16.77 12.01 -0.42
CA TYR A 45 15.66 12.92 -0.12
C TYR A 45 15.47 13.09 1.38
N LYS A 46 14.84 14.22 1.75
CA LYS A 46 14.23 14.44 3.06
C LYS A 46 12.74 14.64 2.89
N ALA A 47 11.96 14.07 3.79
CA ALA A 47 10.51 14.18 3.75
C ALA A 47 9.93 14.23 5.16
N GLU A 48 8.85 14.99 5.31
CA GLU A 48 7.94 14.92 6.45
C GLU A 48 6.81 13.97 6.10
N VAL A 49 6.58 12.97 6.94
CA VAL A 49 5.60 11.92 6.67
C VAL A 49 4.61 11.84 7.82
N TYR A 50 3.34 12.14 7.53
CA TYR A 50 2.23 11.88 8.42
C TYR A 50 1.56 10.57 8.04
N LEU A 51 1.53 9.65 8.99
CA LEU A 51 0.86 8.36 8.85
C LEU A 51 -0.35 8.32 9.77
N LYS A 52 -1.48 7.88 9.22
CA LYS A 52 -2.68 7.57 9.98
C LYS A 52 -3.21 6.21 9.55
N GLY A 53 -3.31 5.30 10.51
CA GLY A 53 -3.84 3.96 10.32
C GLY A 53 -5.06 3.73 11.21
N ASN A 54 -6.06 3.03 10.68
CA ASN A 54 -7.19 2.54 11.44
C ASN A 54 -7.38 1.04 11.14
N LEU A 55 -7.37 0.24 12.20
CA LEU A 55 -7.59 -1.20 12.13
C LEU A 55 -8.89 -1.55 12.85
N VAL A 56 -9.82 -2.17 12.13
CA VAL A 56 -11.05 -2.71 12.70
C VAL A 56 -10.98 -4.23 12.69
N ILE A 57 -11.16 -4.86 13.85
CA ILE A 57 -11.15 -6.32 13.98
C ILE A 57 -12.52 -6.87 13.60
N ASN A 58 -12.70 -7.22 12.34
CA ASN A 58 -13.97 -7.75 11.85
C ASN A 58 -14.21 -9.21 12.26
N ARG A 59 -13.16 -10.00 12.43
CA ARG A 59 -13.25 -11.42 12.81
C ARG A 59 -11.94 -11.91 13.40
N ILE A 60 -12.02 -12.61 14.52
CA ILE A 60 -10.89 -13.32 15.12
C ILE A 60 -10.96 -14.80 14.71
N PRO A 61 -9.94 -15.37 14.04
CA PRO A 61 -9.91 -16.80 13.75
C PRO A 61 -9.97 -17.62 15.03
N LYS A 62 -10.81 -18.66 15.05
CA LYS A 62 -11.03 -19.51 16.25
C LYS A 62 -9.75 -20.13 16.82
N ILE A 63 -8.73 -20.33 16.00
CA ILE A 63 -7.42 -20.82 16.42
C ILE A 63 -6.71 -19.81 17.31
N ILE A 64 -6.77 -18.52 16.93
CA ILE A 64 -6.16 -17.42 17.69
C ILE A 64 -6.95 -17.17 18.97
N GLU A 65 -8.28 -17.22 18.92
CA GLU A 65 -9.14 -17.13 20.10
C GLU A 65 -8.83 -18.23 21.12
N LYS A 66 -8.60 -19.47 20.64
CA LYS A 66 -8.25 -20.58 21.49
C LYS A 66 -6.86 -20.44 22.12
N SER A 67 -5.86 -19.97 21.38
CA SER A 67 -4.51 -19.72 21.92
C SER A 67 -4.48 -18.59 22.95
N MET A 68 -5.26 -17.53 22.74
CA MET A 68 -5.42 -16.43 23.71
C MET A 68 -6.08 -16.90 25.01
N ARG A 69 -7.09 -17.80 24.92
CA ARG A 69 -7.71 -18.39 26.10
C ARG A 69 -6.78 -19.34 26.87
N MET A 70 -5.90 -20.07 26.18
CA MET A 70 -4.92 -20.94 26.82
C MET A 70 -3.84 -20.14 27.54
N SER A 71 -3.34 -19.06 26.97
CA SER A 71 -2.35 -18.20 27.65
C SER A 71 -2.91 -17.49 28.88
N SER A 72 -4.19 -17.12 28.88
CA SER A 72 -4.84 -16.51 30.05
C SER A 72 -5.16 -17.52 31.17
N SER A 73 -5.18 -18.81 30.88
CA SER A 73 -5.43 -19.88 31.90
C SER A 73 -4.12 -20.35 32.57
N GLU A 74 -2.97 -20.18 31.98
CA GLU A 74 -1.69 -20.53 32.60
C GLU A 74 -1.20 -19.51 33.63
N GLU A 75 -1.59 -18.24 33.53
CA GLU A 75 -1.28 -17.21 34.53
C GLU A 75 -2.09 -17.36 35.84
N SER A 76 -3.14 -18.16 35.85
CA SER A 76 -3.98 -18.36 37.04
C SER A 76 -3.47 -19.44 38.02
N MET A 77 -2.35 -20.13 37.74
CA MET A 77 -1.79 -21.17 38.60
C MET A 77 -0.52 -20.81 39.36
N SER A 78 -0.01 -19.59 39.31
CA SER A 78 1.07 -19.12 40.19
C SER A 78 0.54 -18.24 41.30
N VAL A 79 -0.01 -18.85 42.35
CA VAL A 79 -0.22 -18.16 43.63
C VAL A 79 1.11 -18.07 44.33
N SER A 80 1.66 -16.88 44.50
CA SER A 80 2.21 -16.42 45.79
C SER A 80 2.80 -15.04 45.73
N ALA A 81 2.31 -14.20 46.65
CA ALA A 81 2.95 -13.13 47.35
C ALA A 81 3.40 -11.89 46.57
N GLY A 82 2.57 -10.86 46.61
CA GLY A 82 3.06 -9.49 46.86
C GLY A 82 3.62 -8.75 45.62
N GLY A 83 2.77 -8.33 44.72
CA GLY A 83 3.14 -7.36 43.71
C GLY A 83 1.91 -7.01 42.83
N ARG A 84 1.36 -5.84 43.06
CA ARG A 84 0.35 -5.26 42.16
C ARG A 84 1.03 -5.00 40.82
N SER A 85 0.77 -5.83 39.80
CA SER A 85 0.96 -5.47 38.42
C SER A 85 -0.30 -4.74 37.96
N PRO A 86 -0.24 -3.45 37.62
CA PRO A 86 -1.31 -2.74 36.96
C PRO A 86 -1.15 -2.92 35.45
N GLY A 87 -1.58 -4.03 34.91
CA GLY A 87 -1.53 -4.32 33.49
C GLY A 87 -2.49 -5.44 33.17
N GLY A 88 -3.79 -5.16 33.19
CA GLY A 88 -4.76 -6.05 32.60
C GLY A 88 -4.49 -6.16 31.11
N SER A 89 -4.11 -7.34 30.62
CA SER A 89 -4.04 -7.65 29.20
C SER A 89 -5.41 -7.37 28.59
N GLN A 90 -5.54 -6.27 27.85
CA GLN A 90 -6.75 -5.98 27.10
C GLN A 90 -6.93 -7.09 26.06
N GLN A 91 -7.94 -7.92 26.26
CA GLN A 91 -8.30 -8.94 25.27
C GLN A 91 -8.91 -8.26 24.06
N ILE A 92 -8.28 -8.43 22.90
CA ILE A 92 -8.79 -7.98 21.61
C ILE A 92 -10.09 -8.73 21.31
N LYS A 93 -11.15 -8.00 20.94
CA LYS A 93 -12.49 -8.53 20.61
C LYS A 93 -12.87 -8.18 19.18
N GLU A 94 -13.79 -8.97 18.63
CA GLU A 94 -14.45 -8.60 17.38
C GLU A 94 -15.21 -7.28 17.57
N GLY A 95 -15.06 -6.36 16.65
CA GLY A 95 -15.58 -5.00 16.70
C GLY A 95 -14.64 -3.96 17.30
N ASP A 96 -13.52 -4.37 17.91
CA ASP A 96 -12.53 -3.42 18.39
C ASP A 96 -11.91 -2.62 17.24
N SER A 97 -11.75 -1.33 17.49
CA SER A 97 -11.13 -0.40 16.55
C SER A 97 -9.91 0.23 17.19
N PHE A 98 -8.79 0.14 16.49
CA PHE A 98 -7.51 0.70 16.91
C PHE A 98 -7.07 1.75 15.92
N MET A 99 -6.49 2.82 16.42
CA MET A 99 -5.98 3.92 15.63
C MET A 99 -4.51 4.15 15.94
N MET A 100 -3.76 4.48 14.90
CA MET A 100 -2.37 4.92 15.01
C MET A 100 -2.22 6.24 14.23
N GLU A 101 -1.52 7.17 14.83
CA GLU A 101 -1.07 8.40 14.18
C GLU A 101 0.41 8.61 14.46
N SER A 102 1.17 8.98 13.45
CA SER A 102 2.59 9.21 13.56
C SER A 102 3.02 10.34 12.63
N PHE A 103 3.81 11.28 13.14
CA PHE A 103 4.47 12.32 12.36
C PHE A 103 5.97 12.11 12.43
N ASN A 104 6.62 11.99 11.27
CA ASN A 104 8.00 11.57 11.15
C ASN A 104 8.76 12.47 10.16
N GLU A 105 10.04 12.74 10.48
CA GLU A 105 11.03 13.19 9.51
C GLU A 105 11.80 11.98 9.01
N ILE A 106 11.91 11.85 7.69
CA ILE A 106 12.62 10.76 7.02
C ILE A 106 13.74 11.35 6.18
N GLU A 107 14.91 10.78 6.32
CA GLU A 107 16.05 11.03 5.44
C GLU A 107 16.46 9.72 4.78
N PHE A 108 16.45 9.72 3.46
CA PHE A 108 16.87 8.59 2.64
C PHE A 108 18.17 8.90 1.95
N THR A 109 19.09 7.94 1.97
CA THR A 109 20.32 7.94 1.16
C THR A 109 20.45 6.58 0.49
N ALA A 110 20.60 6.60 -0.83
CA ALA A 110 20.76 5.36 -1.60
C ALA A 110 21.98 4.53 -1.11
N PRO A 111 21.94 3.22 -1.22
CA PRO A 111 20.88 2.43 -1.89
C PRO A 111 19.68 2.11 -1.00
N ASP A 112 19.81 2.13 0.34
CA ASP A 112 18.81 1.62 1.28
C ASP A 112 18.90 2.21 2.70
N GLN A 113 19.65 3.30 2.87
CA GLN A 113 19.83 3.91 4.19
C GLN A 113 18.67 4.86 4.50
N TYR A 114 17.90 4.50 5.53
CA TYR A 114 16.83 5.33 6.05
C TYR A 114 17.16 5.76 7.49
N VAL A 115 17.04 7.07 7.74
CA VAL A 115 17.06 7.65 9.08
C VAL A 115 15.67 8.19 9.36
N GLN A 116 15.03 7.67 10.40
CA GLN A 116 13.72 8.11 10.86
C GLN A 116 13.86 8.85 12.17
N ARG A 117 13.24 10.01 12.25
CA ARG A 117 13.04 10.75 13.49
C ARG A 117 11.53 10.87 13.74
N VAL A 118 11.06 10.17 14.76
CA VAL A 118 9.66 10.25 15.18
C VAL A 118 9.47 11.54 15.96
N ILE A 119 8.63 12.44 15.45
CA ILE A 119 8.30 13.72 16.09
C ILE A 119 7.15 13.53 17.07
N SER A 120 6.10 12.83 16.64
CA SER A 120 4.98 12.45 17.48
C SER A 120 4.43 11.09 17.09
N TYR A 121 3.97 10.36 18.09
CA TYR A 121 3.36 9.05 17.90
C TYR A 121 2.21 8.88 18.90
N ASN A 122 1.05 8.49 18.40
CA ASN A 122 -0.11 8.15 19.18
C ASN A 122 -0.68 6.81 18.70
N ASN A 123 -0.97 5.91 19.62
CA ASN A 123 -1.37 4.56 19.33
C ASN A 123 -2.36 4.07 20.37
N SER A 124 -3.48 3.48 19.93
CA SER A 124 -4.46 2.82 20.78
C SER A 124 -4.39 1.29 20.75
N PHE A 125 -3.41 0.71 20.07
CA PHE A 125 -3.19 -0.73 20.04
C PHE A 125 -2.77 -1.24 21.42
N PRO A 126 -3.17 -2.46 21.82
CA PRO A 126 -2.68 -3.09 23.05
C PRO A 126 -1.17 -3.26 23.00
N GLU A 127 -0.48 -3.02 24.13
CA GLU A 127 0.99 -3.03 24.24
C GLU A 127 1.64 -4.39 23.95
N GLN A 128 0.87 -5.45 23.80
CA GLN A 128 1.41 -6.79 23.58
C GLN A 128 1.59 -7.10 22.08
N GLY A 129 2.82 -7.07 21.65
CA GLY A 129 3.32 -7.95 20.57
C GLY A 129 3.32 -7.40 19.17
N ASN A 130 3.08 -6.12 18.92
CA ASN A 130 3.28 -5.57 17.61
C ASN A 130 4.13 -4.32 17.67
N GLU A 131 5.39 -4.49 17.36
CA GLU A 131 6.20 -3.42 16.80
C GLU A 131 5.64 -3.07 15.42
N PHE A 132 4.51 -2.37 15.42
CA PHE A 132 3.97 -1.81 14.20
C PHE A 132 4.92 -0.69 13.76
N SER A 133 5.92 -1.06 12.98
CA SER A 133 6.86 -0.08 12.47
C SER A 133 6.21 0.70 11.33
N PRO A 134 5.94 1.99 11.48
CA PRO A 134 5.40 2.82 10.40
C PRO A 134 6.35 2.90 9.20
N MET A 135 7.62 2.53 9.37
CA MET A 135 8.64 2.57 8.32
C MET A 135 8.31 1.70 7.11
N GLN A 136 7.70 0.55 7.29
CA GLN A 136 7.33 -0.31 6.16
C GLN A 136 6.41 0.38 5.16
N TYR A 137 5.53 1.31 5.62
CA TYR A 137 4.66 2.09 4.74
C TYR A 137 5.41 3.24 4.07
N VAL A 138 6.40 3.81 4.74
CA VAL A 138 7.26 4.87 4.17
C VAL A 138 8.17 4.31 3.07
N GLN A 139 8.67 3.10 3.28
CA GLN A 139 9.57 2.42 2.32
C GLN A 139 8.80 1.73 1.19
N ALA A 140 7.47 1.63 1.27
CA ALA A 140 6.68 0.97 0.25
C ALA A 140 6.73 1.74 -1.07
N SER A 141 6.99 1.02 -2.15
CA SER A 141 6.99 1.55 -3.51
C SER A 141 6.30 0.58 -4.46
N PHE A 142 5.43 1.09 -5.33
CA PHE A 142 4.83 0.27 -6.39
C PHE A 142 5.85 -0.25 -7.42
N TYR A 143 7.05 0.32 -7.45
CA TYR A 143 8.16 -0.22 -8.26
C TYR A 143 8.81 -1.46 -7.63
N GLN A 144 8.57 -1.75 -6.36
CA GLN A 144 8.95 -3.02 -5.73
C GLN A 144 8.04 -4.16 -6.21
N PRO A 145 8.56 -5.38 -6.35
CA PRO A 145 7.74 -6.54 -6.74
C PRO A 145 6.61 -6.86 -5.76
N VAL A 146 6.86 -6.62 -4.47
CA VAL A 146 5.94 -6.91 -3.37
C VAL A 146 5.92 -5.69 -2.44
N LEU A 147 4.72 -5.26 -2.07
CA LEU A 147 4.50 -4.19 -1.11
C LEU A 147 4.28 -4.75 0.30
N VAL A 148 3.93 -3.86 1.22
CA VAL A 148 3.50 -4.19 2.58
C VAL A 148 2.38 -5.26 2.54
N ASP A 149 2.35 -6.12 3.57
CA ASP A 149 1.38 -7.22 3.69
C ASP A 149 1.42 -8.25 2.55
N MET A 150 2.57 -8.39 1.90
CA MET A 150 2.80 -9.33 0.80
C MET A 150 1.93 -9.08 -0.44
N ALA A 151 1.45 -7.85 -0.61
CA ALA A 151 0.66 -7.47 -1.78
C ALA A 151 1.55 -7.38 -3.03
N ILE A 152 1.13 -8.05 -4.10
CA ILE A 152 1.89 -8.11 -5.36
C ILE A 152 1.65 -6.82 -6.15
N SER A 153 2.72 -6.10 -6.48
CA SER A 153 2.62 -4.89 -7.28
C SER A 153 2.13 -5.17 -8.71
N PRO A 154 1.25 -4.32 -9.26
CA PRO A 154 0.94 -4.34 -10.69
C PRO A 154 2.15 -4.04 -11.60
N LEU A 155 3.23 -3.48 -11.05
CA LEU A 155 4.51 -3.27 -11.74
C LEU A 155 5.55 -4.35 -11.44
N SER A 156 5.16 -5.44 -10.75
CA SER A 156 6.00 -6.60 -10.54
C SER A 156 6.38 -7.26 -11.87
N PRO A 157 7.58 -7.83 -12.00
CA PRO A 157 7.95 -8.64 -13.17
C PRO A 157 6.98 -9.79 -13.46
N GLN A 158 6.26 -10.27 -12.42
CA GLN A 158 5.29 -11.35 -12.51
C GLN A 158 3.84 -10.85 -12.65
N ALA A 159 3.63 -9.54 -12.82
CA ALA A 159 2.30 -8.92 -12.83
C ALA A 159 1.34 -9.60 -13.82
N PHE A 160 1.80 -9.97 -15.02
CA PHE A 160 0.97 -10.64 -16.03
C PHE A 160 0.47 -12.03 -15.61
N SER A 161 1.08 -12.68 -14.63
CA SER A 161 0.59 -13.93 -14.05
C SER A 161 -0.58 -13.70 -13.08
N HIS A 162 -0.66 -12.53 -12.48
CA HIS A 162 -1.60 -12.20 -11.43
C HIS A 162 -2.73 -11.28 -11.86
N TYR A 163 -2.49 -10.44 -12.88
CA TYR A 163 -3.42 -9.40 -13.35
C TYR A 163 -3.74 -9.52 -14.83
N ASN A 164 -4.94 -9.09 -15.19
CA ASN A 164 -5.30 -8.64 -16.51
C ASN A 164 -5.30 -7.11 -16.50
N PHE A 165 -4.90 -6.53 -17.61
CA PHE A 165 -4.86 -5.09 -17.82
C PHE A 165 -5.81 -4.71 -18.94
N ARG A 166 -6.51 -3.57 -18.75
CA ARG A 166 -7.42 -3.03 -19.77
C ARG A 166 -7.13 -1.55 -19.95
N TYR A 167 -6.94 -1.15 -21.18
CA TYR A 167 -6.79 0.24 -21.54
C TYR A 167 -8.11 0.99 -21.38
N GLN A 168 -8.06 2.17 -20.74
CA GLN A 168 -9.22 3.02 -20.47
C GLN A 168 -9.12 4.41 -21.12
N GLY A 169 -8.12 4.61 -21.99
CA GLY A 169 -7.88 5.88 -22.69
C GLY A 169 -6.75 6.70 -22.10
N VAL A 170 -6.61 7.90 -22.61
CA VAL A 170 -5.61 8.89 -22.20
C VAL A 170 -6.27 10.14 -21.67
N PHE A 171 -5.54 10.91 -20.88
CA PHE A 171 -5.87 12.28 -20.57
C PHE A 171 -4.61 13.14 -20.56
N LEU A 172 -4.79 14.44 -20.78
CA LEU A 172 -3.73 15.43 -20.96
C LEU A 172 -3.88 16.53 -19.91
N PRO A 173 -3.39 16.31 -18.66
CA PRO A 173 -3.52 17.31 -17.61
C PRO A 173 -2.54 18.47 -17.74
N GLY A 174 -1.73 18.50 -18.78
CA GLY A 174 -0.68 19.49 -19.05
C GLY A 174 0.22 19.01 -20.17
N ASP A 175 1.55 19.05 -19.95
CA ASP A 175 2.55 18.69 -20.96
C ASP A 175 2.75 17.18 -21.16
N TYR A 176 2.07 16.34 -20.36
CA TYR A 176 2.24 14.88 -20.39
C TYR A 176 0.99 14.19 -20.89
N THR A 177 1.17 13.17 -21.71
CA THR A 177 0.13 12.18 -22.03
C THR A 177 0.14 11.11 -20.95
N ILE A 178 -1.02 10.89 -20.31
CA ILE A 178 -1.16 9.92 -19.24
C ILE A 178 -2.13 8.83 -19.66
N ASN A 179 -1.64 7.61 -19.70
CA ASN A 179 -2.40 6.42 -20.03
C ASN A 179 -3.12 5.89 -18.79
N ARG A 180 -4.43 5.70 -18.87
CA ARG A 180 -5.27 5.13 -17.83
C ARG A 180 -5.47 3.64 -18.08
N ILE A 181 -5.10 2.82 -17.08
CA ILE A 181 -5.10 1.37 -17.21
C ILE A 181 -5.81 0.74 -16.02
N ALA A 182 -6.87 -0.03 -16.28
CA ALA A 182 -7.51 -0.83 -15.26
C ALA A 182 -6.65 -2.04 -14.90
N VAL A 183 -6.50 -2.27 -13.60
CA VAL A 183 -5.84 -3.42 -12.98
C VAL A 183 -6.90 -4.38 -12.48
N LEU A 184 -6.96 -5.58 -13.05
CA LEU A 184 -7.98 -6.57 -12.77
C LEU A 184 -7.31 -7.86 -12.29
N PRO A 185 -7.45 -8.24 -11.02
CA PRO A 185 -6.85 -9.47 -10.52
C PRO A 185 -7.48 -10.70 -11.20
N LYS A 186 -6.65 -11.67 -11.58
CA LYS A 186 -7.10 -12.93 -12.18
C LYS A 186 -7.81 -13.85 -11.18
N ARG A 187 -7.61 -13.61 -9.89
CA ARG A 187 -8.24 -14.34 -8.77
C ARG A 187 -8.52 -13.39 -7.61
N LYS A 188 -9.54 -13.67 -6.83
CA LYS A 188 -9.79 -12.92 -5.60
C LYS A 188 -8.73 -13.27 -4.56
N SER A 189 -8.00 -12.27 -4.07
CA SER A 189 -6.99 -12.41 -3.03
C SER A 189 -6.73 -11.04 -2.40
N GLN A 190 -6.56 -10.99 -1.10
CA GLN A 190 -6.14 -9.78 -0.37
C GLN A 190 -4.71 -9.33 -0.72
N GLN A 191 -3.94 -10.18 -1.41
CA GLN A 191 -2.60 -9.85 -1.90
C GLN A 191 -2.60 -9.24 -3.31
N LEU A 192 -3.78 -9.03 -3.91
CA LEU A 192 -3.91 -8.50 -5.26
C LEU A 192 -4.78 -7.25 -5.26
N PHE A 193 -4.31 -6.26 -6.00
CA PHE A 193 -4.99 -4.99 -6.16
C PHE A 193 -6.06 -5.03 -7.26
N THR A 194 -7.08 -4.21 -7.10
CA THR A 194 -8.03 -3.87 -8.14
C THR A 194 -8.19 -2.36 -8.22
N GLY A 195 -8.40 -1.81 -9.41
CA GLY A 195 -8.58 -0.37 -9.60
C GLY A 195 -7.91 0.12 -10.86
N THR A 196 -7.27 1.30 -10.77
CA THR A 196 -6.68 1.97 -11.94
C THR A 196 -5.27 2.45 -11.62
N ILE A 197 -4.37 2.33 -12.59
CA ILE A 197 -3.05 2.96 -12.57
C ILE A 197 -2.91 3.92 -13.76
N TYR A 198 -2.08 4.93 -13.55
CA TYR A 198 -1.87 6.03 -14.47
C TYR A 198 -0.39 6.08 -14.83
N ILE A 199 -0.07 5.85 -16.10
CA ILE A 199 1.31 5.75 -16.62
C ILE A 199 1.58 6.91 -17.57
N ILE A 200 2.64 7.68 -17.32
CA ILE A 200 3.10 8.75 -18.23
C ILE A 200 3.70 8.10 -19.47
N GLU A 201 3.19 8.48 -20.64
CA GLU A 201 3.71 8.02 -21.93
C GLU A 201 5.16 8.49 -22.13
N ASP A 202 5.92 7.74 -22.89
CA ASP A 202 7.35 7.93 -23.17
C ASP A 202 8.29 7.78 -21.98
N LEU A 203 7.91 8.26 -20.81
CA LEU A 203 8.67 8.05 -19.57
C LEU A 203 8.41 6.67 -18.95
N TRP A 204 7.24 6.09 -19.23
CA TRP A 204 6.81 4.78 -18.68
C TRP A 204 6.87 4.71 -17.17
N CYS A 205 6.74 5.86 -16.51
CA CYS A 205 6.69 5.96 -15.05
C CYS A 205 5.26 6.08 -14.54
N LEU A 206 5.10 5.71 -13.29
CA LEU A 206 3.84 5.84 -12.57
C LEU A 206 3.56 7.31 -12.26
N HIS A 207 2.42 7.83 -12.72
CA HIS A 207 1.93 9.14 -12.33
C HIS A 207 1.16 9.07 -11.02
N SER A 208 0.18 8.16 -10.95
CA SER A 208 -0.66 7.96 -9.76
C SER A 208 -1.31 6.58 -9.78
N VAL A 209 -1.91 6.22 -8.65
CA VAL A 209 -2.67 4.98 -8.48
C VAL A 209 -3.96 5.25 -7.73
N ASP A 210 -5.01 4.52 -8.10
CA ASP A 210 -6.26 4.40 -7.39
C ASP A 210 -6.57 2.90 -7.29
N LEU A 211 -6.05 2.28 -6.24
CA LEU A 211 -6.04 0.83 -6.06
C LEU A 211 -6.54 0.45 -4.67
N THR A 212 -7.29 -0.64 -4.62
CA THR A 212 -7.74 -1.31 -3.40
C THR A 212 -7.38 -2.80 -3.43
N ASN A 213 -7.25 -3.43 -2.28
CA ASN A 213 -7.01 -4.87 -2.12
C ASN A 213 -7.99 -5.50 -1.14
#